data_2b18639e4efd27dadf5c7fd686cc48d1
#
_entry.id   2b18639e4efd27dadf5c7fd686cc48d1
#
_cell.length_a   1.000
_cell.length_b   1.000
_cell.length_c   1.000
_cell.angle_alpha   90.00
_cell.angle_beta   90.00
_cell.angle_gamma   90.00
#
_symmetry.space_group_name_H-M   'P 1'
#
loop_
_entity.id
_entity.type
_entity.pdbx_description
1 polymer ?
#
loop_
_entity_poly.entity_id
_entity_poly.type
_entity_poly.pdbx_seq_one_letter_code
_entity_poly.pdbx_strand_id
1 'polypeptide(L)'
;MTGVQTCALPISHDATAIAEIAITEMLGFCSMGQGGKFAESGATRFDGVKPVNTSGGLESKGHPIGATGLSQINEIVMQLRGEADKRQVKDPQIGLIENGGGVVGFDEFCCAVTILSRNKGGK
;
A
#
# COMPACT_ATOMS: atom_id res chain seq x y z
N MET A 1 -0.96 11.62 -14.23
CA MET A 1 -1.07 11.01 -12.89
C MET A 1 -1.66 12.04 -11.94
N THR A 2 -2.61 11.66 -11.10
CA THR A 2 -3.16 12.54 -10.06
C THR A 2 -2.14 12.72 -8.93
N GLY A 3 -2.23 13.82 -8.17
CA GLY A 3 -1.30 14.06 -7.04
C GLY A 3 -1.31 12.96 -5.98
N VAL A 4 -2.43 12.24 -5.82
CA VAL A 4 -2.53 11.08 -4.91
C VAL A 4 -1.65 9.93 -5.38
N GLN A 5 -1.63 9.63 -6.68
CA GLN A 5 -0.80 8.54 -7.22
C GLN A 5 0.69 8.79 -7.06
N THR A 6 1.13 10.06 -7.11
CA THR A 6 2.55 10.41 -6.99
C THR A 6 3.05 10.51 -5.55
N CYS A 7 2.20 10.90 -4.60
CA CYS A 7 2.59 11.20 -3.22
C CYS A 7 2.10 10.19 -2.18
N ALA A 8 1.20 9.27 -2.54
CA ALA A 8 0.65 8.31 -1.60
C ALA A 8 1.65 7.19 -1.27
N LEU A 9 1.70 6.83 0.01
CA LEU A 9 2.31 5.59 0.50
C LEU A 9 1.25 4.49 0.42
N PRO A 10 1.34 3.55 -0.53
CA PRO A 10 0.34 2.49 -0.68
C PRO A 10 0.59 1.31 0.26
N ILE A 11 -0.49 0.80 0.83
CA ILE A 11 -0.57 -0.50 1.48
C ILE A 11 -1.71 -1.26 0.81
N SER A 12 -1.41 -2.39 0.21
CA SER A 12 -2.36 -3.22 -0.53
C SER A 12 -2.63 -4.56 0.14
N HIS A 13 -3.71 -5.20 -0.28
CA HIS A 13 -4.07 -6.56 0.11
C HIS A 13 -3.25 -7.57 -0.71
N ASP A 14 -1.96 -7.63 -0.45
CA ASP A 14 -0.97 -8.46 -1.14
C ASP A 14 -0.95 -9.90 -0.60
N ALA A 15 -2.04 -10.63 -0.77
CA ALA A 15 -2.13 -12.04 -0.35
C ALA A 15 -1.15 -12.95 -1.11
N THR A 16 -0.64 -12.51 -2.25
CA THR A 16 0.35 -13.21 -3.09
C THR A 16 1.21 -12.20 -3.83
N ALA A 17 2.44 -12.58 -4.23
CA ALA A 17 3.33 -11.72 -5.01
C ALA A 17 2.71 -11.24 -6.33
N ILE A 18 1.88 -12.06 -6.97
CA ILE A 18 1.17 -11.66 -8.19
C ILE A 18 0.10 -10.60 -7.89
N ALA A 19 -0.54 -10.66 -6.73
CA ALA A 19 -1.51 -9.66 -6.30
C ALA A 19 -0.83 -8.29 -6.10
N GLU A 20 0.33 -8.23 -5.45
CA GLU A 20 1.09 -6.97 -5.30
C GLU A 20 1.44 -6.37 -6.67
N ILE A 21 1.94 -7.19 -7.60
CA ILE A 21 2.26 -6.77 -8.97
C ILE A 21 1.01 -6.20 -9.66
N ALA A 22 -0.10 -6.94 -9.64
CA ALA A 22 -1.34 -6.52 -10.30
C ALA A 22 -1.92 -5.24 -9.68
N ILE A 23 -1.95 -5.15 -8.36
CA ILE A 23 -2.50 -3.99 -7.65
C ILE A 23 -1.66 -2.73 -7.93
N THR A 24 -0.32 -2.83 -8.01
CA THR A 24 0.53 -1.68 -8.37
C THR A 24 0.23 -1.16 -9.78
N GLU A 25 -0.08 -2.04 -10.71
CA GLU A 25 -0.52 -1.68 -12.06
C GLU A 25 -1.93 -1.06 -12.06
N MET A 26 -2.89 -1.71 -11.39
CA MET A 26 -4.28 -1.25 -11.31
C MET A 26 -4.40 0.12 -10.62
N LEU A 27 -3.58 0.39 -9.61
CA LEU A 27 -3.51 1.70 -8.95
C LEU A 27 -2.76 2.75 -9.79
N GLY A 28 -2.20 2.37 -10.95
CA GLY A 28 -1.54 3.27 -11.88
C GLY A 28 -0.17 3.76 -11.39
N PHE A 29 0.53 2.99 -10.56
CA PHE A 29 1.88 3.31 -10.13
C PHE A 29 2.90 2.98 -11.22
N CYS A 30 2.58 2.04 -12.09
CA CYS A 30 3.29 1.75 -13.33
C CYS A 30 2.28 1.40 -14.44
N SER A 31 2.77 1.22 -15.67
CA SER A 31 1.92 0.79 -16.78
C SER A 31 1.55 -0.69 -16.65
N MET A 32 0.41 -1.07 -17.22
CA MET A 32 -0.01 -2.49 -17.27
C MET A 32 1.08 -3.36 -17.89
N GLY A 33 1.34 -4.51 -17.29
CA GLY A 33 2.40 -5.45 -17.67
C GLY A 33 3.82 -5.02 -17.25
N GLN A 34 3.99 -3.95 -16.48
CA GLN A 34 5.29 -3.47 -16.01
C GLN A 34 5.50 -3.63 -14.49
N GLY A 35 4.52 -4.13 -13.77
CA GLY A 35 4.59 -4.24 -12.30
C GLY A 35 5.77 -5.08 -11.80
N GLY A 36 6.06 -6.20 -12.45
CA GLY A 36 7.23 -7.02 -12.12
C GLY A 36 8.56 -6.27 -12.30
N LYS A 37 8.74 -5.56 -13.42
CA LYS A 37 9.93 -4.73 -13.66
C LYS A 37 10.00 -3.55 -12.69
N PHE A 38 8.86 -2.98 -12.34
CA PHE A 38 8.77 -1.91 -11.37
C PHE A 38 9.24 -2.36 -9.98
N ALA A 39 8.79 -3.54 -9.53
CA ALA A 39 9.24 -4.14 -8.29
C ALA A 39 10.75 -4.52 -8.35
N GLU A 40 11.20 -5.17 -9.44
CA GLU A 40 12.60 -5.58 -9.66
C GLU A 40 13.56 -4.39 -9.64
N SER A 41 13.14 -3.22 -10.13
CA SER A 41 13.94 -1.99 -10.10
C SER A 41 14.22 -1.47 -8.69
N GLY A 42 13.56 -2.01 -7.65
CA GLY A 42 13.62 -1.53 -6.28
C GLY A 42 12.72 -0.31 -6.01
N ALA A 43 11.91 0.10 -6.98
CA ALA A 43 11.02 1.26 -6.83
C ALA A 43 10.03 1.11 -5.67
N THR A 44 9.58 -0.12 -5.40
CA THR A 44 8.60 -0.44 -4.33
C THR A 44 9.22 -0.67 -2.96
N ARG A 45 10.54 -0.70 -2.85
CA ARG A 45 11.23 -0.86 -1.56
C ARG A 45 10.90 0.31 -0.62
N PHE A 46 11.06 0.09 0.71
CA PHE A 46 10.77 1.14 1.71
C PHE A 46 11.61 2.43 1.50
N ASP A 47 12.78 2.33 0.87
CA ASP A 47 13.68 3.40 0.48
C ASP A 47 13.57 3.79 -1.01
N GLY A 48 12.66 3.15 -1.74
CA GLY A 48 12.40 3.39 -3.16
C GLY A 48 11.55 4.64 -3.43
N VAL A 49 11.32 4.90 -4.71
CA VAL A 49 10.56 6.08 -5.16
C VAL A 49 9.06 5.97 -4.89
N LYS A 50 8.56 4.75 -4.73
CA LYS A 50 7.17 4.45 -4.43
C LYS A 50 7.09 3.26 -3.45
N PRO A 51 7.40 3.48 -2.16
CA PRO A 51 7.34 2.40 -1.18
C PRO A 51 5.97 1.75 -1.11
N VAL A 52 5.91 0.43 -1.21
CA VAL A 52 4.69 -0.37 -1.13
C VAL A 52 4.83 -1.34 0.03
N ASN A 53 3.76 -1.54 0.80
CA ASN A 53 3.70 -2.53 1.88
C ASN A 53 4.90 -2.48 2.84
N THR A 54 5.26 -1.29 3.31
CA THR A 54 6.46 -1.03 4.13
C THR A 54 6.58 -1.85 5.40
N SER A 55 5.48 -2.40 5.89
CA SER A 55 5.46 -3.33 7.03
C SER A 55 5.74 -4.79 6.65
N GLY A 56 6.01 -5.07 5.38
CA GLY A 56 6.24 -6.40 4.82
C GLY A 56 5.02 -7.07 4.21
N GLY A 57 3.87 -6.38 4.20
CA GLY A 57 2.63 -6.89 3.59
C GLY A 57 2.07 -8.15 4.25
N LEU A 58 1.07 -8.74 3.62
CA LEU A 58 0.44 -9.97 4.10
C LEU A 58 1.37 -11.17 3.94
N GLU A 59 2.20 -11.19 2.91
CA GLU A 59 3.16 -12.28 2.66
C GLU A 59 4.18 -12.44 3.79
N SER A 60 4.62 -11.34 4.41
CA SER A 60 5.65 -11.40 5.46
C SER A 60 5.07 -11.49 6.86
N LYS A 61 3.98 -10.80 7.18
CA LYS A 61 3.41 -10.75 8.54
C LYS A 61 2.12 -11.54 8.72
N GLY A 62 1.65 -12.19 7.65
CA GLY A 62 0.44 -13.01 7.66
C GLY A 62 -0.83 -12.22 7.40
N HIS A 63 -1.90 -12.97 7.12
CA HIS A 63 -3.21 -12.46 6.75
C HIS A 63 -4.28 -12.92 7.75
N PRO A 64 -4.41 -12.30 8.92
CA PRO A 64 -5.51 -12.59 9.83
C PRO A 64 -6.79 -11.97 9.29
N ILE A 65 -7.64 -12.79 8.67
CA ILE A 65 -8.93 -12.39 8.10
C ILE A 65 -9.75 -11.62 9.15
N GLY A 66 -10.26 -10.45 8.79
CA GLY A 66 -10.97 -9.55 9.71
C GLY A 66 -10.07 -8.57 10.48
N ALA A 67 -8.76 -8.79 10.59
CA ALA A 67 -7.83 -7.86 11.21
C ALA A 67 -6.88 -7.16 10.21
N THR A 68 -6.76 -7.67 8.99
CA THR A 68 -5.85 -7.13 7.97
C THR A 68 -6.10 -5.66 7.68
N GLY A 69 -7.34 -5.25 7.43
CA GLY A 69 -7.67 -3.85 7.17
C GLY A 69 -7.27 -2.92 8.32
N LEU A 70 -7.47 -3.34 9.57
CA LEU A 70 -7.02 -2.59 10.75
C LEU A 70 -5.50 -2.50 10.83
N SER A 71 -4.79 -3.59 10.49
CA SER A 71 -3.34 -3.61 10.43
C SER A 71 -2.78 -2.65 9.37
N GLN A 72 -3.43 -2.57 8.21
CA GLN A 72 -3.07 -1.64 7.14
C GLN A 72 -3.29 -0.18 7.58
N ILE A 73 -4.44 0.12 8.20
CA ILE A 73 -4.71 1.46 8.77
C ILE A 73 -3.68 1.83 9.82
N ASN A 74 -3.37 0.91 10.75
CA ASN A 74 -2.37 1.15 11.79
C ASN A 74 -1.00 1.49 11.21
N GLU A 75 -0.54 0.75 10.20
CA GLU A 75 0.74 1.03 9.56
C GLU A 75 0.76 2.42 8.92
N ILE A 76 -0.29 2.79 8.16
CA ILE A 76 -0.37 4.13 7.56
C ILE A 76 -0.39 5.23 8.63
N VAL A 77 -1.13 5.04 9.72
CA VAL A 77 -1.18 6.01 10.82
C VAL A 77 0.21 6.19 11.44
N MET A 78 0.93 5.10 11.72
CA MET A 78 2.31 5.16 12.24
C MET A 78 3.25 5.89 11.28
N GLN A 79 3.18 5.58 9.99
CA GLN A 79 3.98 6.24 8.96
C GLN A 79 3.68 7.74 8.88
N LEU A 80 2.42 8.14 8.85
CA LEU A 80 2.01 9.55 8.78
C LEU A 80 2.38 10.34 10.03
N ARG A 81 2.46 9.68 11.19
CA ARG A 81 2.88 10.28 12.46
C ARG A 81 4.40 10.32 12.65
N GLY A 82 5.15 9.59 11.84
CA GLY A 82 6.60 9.45 12.02
C GLY A 82 6.99 8.45 13.12
N GLU A 83 6.13 7.49 13.40
CA GLU A 83 6.25 6.51 14.50
C GLU A 83 6.61 5.10 13.99
N ALA A 84 6.97 4.95 12.70
CA ALA A 84 7.21 3.64 12.09
C ALA A 84 8.64 3.09 12.31
N ASP A 85 9.46 3.74 13.15
CA ASP A 85 10.82 3.33 13.53
C ASP A 85 11.70 3.01 12.29
N LYS A 86 12.36 1.87 12.25
CA LYS A 86 13.31 1.49 11.18
C LYS A 86 12.70 1.39 9.77
N ARG A 87 11.38 1.26 9.66
CA ARG A 87 10.68 1.21 8.37
C ARG A 87 10.01 2.54 7.99
N GLN A 88 10.35 3.61 8.71
CA GLN A 88 9.80 4.94 8.46
C GLN A 88 10.18 5.44 7.07
N VAL A 89 9.17 5.69 6.23
CA VAL A 89 9.34 6.34 4.93
C VAL A 89 9.60 7.83 5.14
N LYS A 90 10.42 8.40 4.28
CA LYS A 90 10.78 9.82 4.37
C LYS A 90 9.58 10.73 4.09
N ASP A 91 9.15 11.48 5.10
CA ASP A 91 8.12 12.52 5.05
C ASP A 91 6.82 12.14 4.31
N PRO A 92 6.14 11.03 4.65
CA PRO A 92 4.90 10.64 4.00
C PRO A 92 3.79 11.66 4.33
N GLN A 93 3.05 12.10 3.31
CA GLN A 93 1.97 13.08 3.46
C GLN A 93 0.59 12.44 3.29
N ILE A 94 0.52 11.41 2.46
CA ILE A 94 -0.72 10.70 2.11
C ILE A 94 -0.44 9.20 2.19
N GLY A 95 -1.33 8.47 2.81
CA GLY A 95 -1.39 7.01 2.79
C GLY A 95 -2.59 6.54 1.98
N LEU A 96 -2.39 5.52 1.16
CA LEU A 96 -3.44 4.85 0.42
C LEU A 96 -3.49 3.39 0.90
N ILE A 97 -4.67 2.93 1.28
CA ILE A 97 -4.93 1.56 1.68
C ILE A 97 -5.88 0.97 0.67
N GLU A 98 -5.52 -0.15 0.09
CA GLU A 98 -6.41 -0.99 -0.68
C GLU A 98 -6.59 -2.30 0.10
N ASN A 99 -7.84 -2.70 0.31
CA ASN A 99 -8.17 -3.93 1.03
C ASN A 99 -9.30 -4.66 0.31
N GLY A 100 -8.93 -5.77 -0.32
CA GLY A 100 -9.87 -6.67 -0.95
C GLY A 100 -10.52 -7.62 0.07
N GLY A 101 -11.64 -8.22 -0.30
CA GLY A 101 -12.32 -9.20 0.54
C GLY A 101 -13.46 -9.93 -0.13
N GLY A 102 -13.73 -11.12 0.39
CA GLY A 102 -14.69 -12.05 -0.19
C GLY A 102 -14.18 -12.69 -1.48
N VAL A 103 -14.96 -13.64 -2.02
CA VAL A 103 -14.63 -14.32 -3.29
C VAL A 103 -15.88 -14.45 -4.12
N VAL A 104 -15.84 -14.04 -5.38
CA VAL A 104 -16.87 -14.31 -6.39
C VAL A 104 -16.19 -14.88 -7.65
N GLY A 105 -16.41 -16.15 -7.90
CA GLY A 105 -15.70 -16.83 -8.99
C GLY A 105 -14.19 -16.91 -8.73
N PHE A 106 -13.41 -16.19 -9.51
CA PHE A 106 -11.95 -16.14 -9.40
C PHE A 106 -11.42 -14.79 -8.91
N ASP A 107 -12.31 -13.89 -8.45
CA ASP A 107 -11.94 -12.52 -8.08
C ASP A 107 -12.50 -12.15 -6.70
N GLU A 108 -12.04 -11.03 -6.17
CA GLU A 108 -12.54 -10.46 -4.91
C GLU A 108 -13.95 -9.91 -5.08
N PHE A 109 -14.79 -10.12 -4.06
CA PHE A 109 -16.18 -9.68 -4.08
C PHE A 109 -16.31 -8.16 -3.87
N CYS A 110 -15.47 -7.59 -3.00
CA CYS A 110 -15.46 -6.16 -2.74
C CYS A 110 -14.04 -5.67 -2.48
N CYS A 111 -13.79 -4.42 -2.83
CA CYS A 111 -12.55 -3.73 -2.57
C CYS A 111 -12.85 -2.40 -1.87
N ALA A 112 -12.18 -2.15 -0.75
CA ALA A 112 -12.25 -0.88 -0.04
C ALA A 112 -10.95 -0.11 -0.27
N VAL A 113 -11.07 1.12 -0.77
CA VAL A 113 -9.93 2.03 -0.89
C VAL A 113 -10.09 3.16 0.14
N THR A 114 -9.10 3.31 1.00
CA THR A 114 -9.06 4.35 2.03
C THR A 114 -7.85 5.26 1.82
N ILE A 115 -8.07 6.56 1.89
CA ILE A 115 -7.00 7.56 1.79
C ILE A 115 -6.93 8.31 3.11
N LEU A 116 -5.75 8.33 3.71
CA LEU A 116 -5.44 9.09 4.91
C LEU A 116 -4.40 10.16 4.57
N SER A 117 -4.52 11.32 5.17
CA SER A 117 -3.57 12.40 5.01
C SER A 117 -3.05 12.88 6.36
N ARG A 118 -1.79 13.29 6.37
CA ARG A 118 -1.22 14.02 7.50
C ARG A 118 -1.81 15.41 7.55
N ASN A 119 -2.69 15.70 8.50
CA ASN A 119 -3.10 17.08 8.78
C ASN A 119 -1.88 17.82 9.35
N LYS A 120 -1.32 18.71 8.57
CA LYS A 120 -0.53 19.82 9.13
C LYS A 120 -1.58 20.66 9.85
N GLY A 121 -1.66 20.50 11.19
CA GLY A 121 -2.63 21.21 12.00
C GLY A 121 -2.73 22.65 11.53
N GLY A 122 -3.89 23.00 10.98
CA GLY A 122 -4.23 24.38 10.77
C GLY A 122 -4.31 25.04 12.14
N LYS A 123 -3.47 26.02 12.35
CA LYS A 123 -3.71 27.02 13.39
C LYS A 123 -4.88 27.89 12.97
#